data_54eb386cc08d9ea63d02a5705212ecc2
#
_entry.id   54eb386cc08d9ea63d02a5705212ecc2
#
_cell.length_a   1.000
_cell.length_b   1.000
_cell.length_c   1.000
_cell.angle_alpha   90.00
_cell.angle_beta   90.00
_cell.angle_gamma   90.00
#
_symmetry.space_group_name_H-M   'P 1'
#
loop_
_entity.id
_entity.type
_entity.pdbx_description
1 polymer ?
#
loop_
_entity_poly.entity_id
_entity_poly.type
_entity_poly.pdbx_seq_one_letter_code
_entity_poly.pdbx_strand_id
1 'polypeptide(L)'
;SELGLHLSARGNTGSLTEAWHGWGIPLSEVERWADVIRERAAAGMGEREELKRACVAAGMAPELVPRIFNGWGGLLKEMCDRGMLVYEAGTSKRFTLPPEEPVWMPRDEARAMFVRRYFEHFGPATIADCAAFLGYPSSEVAGLVRRAGLPLRRVTCDGIELFYLGDLDSEARVPGCVYLAGFDQLVLGYRNRFRFARTEDLPHITNRAGIVFPIVLYRGRACARWKLVGKRLSITEFRPLSQTARDAIAARGRRLFAGRHIVVGFQTEADLPAPKPFNLETLPSALRGSSEG
;
A
#
# COMPACT_ATOMS: atom_id res chain seq x y z
N SER A 1 17.39 3.40 -12.04
CA SER A 1 16.97 3.61 -10.64
C SER A 1 15.62 2.93 -10.38
N GLU A 2 15.34 2.57 -9.13
CA GLU A 2 14.06 1.97 -8.74
C GLU A 2 12.88 2.89 -9.07
N LEU A 3 13.03 4.19 -8.85
CA LEU A 3 12.01 5.17 -9.21
C LEU A 3 11.71 5.13 -10.71
N GLY A 4 12.73 5.10 -11.56
CA GLY A 4 12.57 5.01 -13.01
C GLY A 4 11.86 3.72 -13.45
N LEU A 5 12.16 2.58 -12.80
CA LEU A 5 11.48 1.32 -13.03
C LEU A 5 9.97 1.43 -12.74
N HIS A 6 9.61 1.97 -11.57
CA HIS A 6 8.20 2.17 -11.19
C HIS A 6 7.45 3.08 -12.17
N LEU A 7 8.04 4.21 -12.54
CA LEU A 7 7.43 5.17 -13.44
C LEU A 7 7.27 4.58 -14.85
N SER A 8 8.28 3.87 -15.35
CA SER A 8 8.23 3.21 -16.65
C SER A 8 7.15 2.14 -16.71
N ALA A 9 7.02 1.29 -15.70
CA ALA A 9 5.99 0.24 -15.63
C ALA A 9 4.57 0.82 -15.63
N ARG A 10 4.35 1.97 -14.99
CA ARG A 10 3.07 2.69 -15.01
C ARG A 10 2.82 3.41 -16.34
N GLY A 11 3.85 3.68 -17.12
CA GLY A 11 3.80 4.51 -18.31
C GLY A 11 3.68 5.99 -17.98
N ASN A 12 4.07 6.40 -16.77
CA ASN A 12 4.15 7.80 -16.40
C ASN A 12 5.39 8.42 -17.02
N THR A 13 5.22 9.56 -17.66
CA THR A 13 6.33 10.40 -18.14
C THR A 13 6.67 11.41 -17.05
N GLY A 14 7.86 12.00 -17.08
CA GLY A 14 8.25 13.08 -16.16
C GLY A 14 7.47 14.39 -16.30
N SER A 15 6.48 14.45 -17.19
CA SER A 15 5.66 15.63 -17.47
C SER A 15 4.30 15.53 -16.80
N LEU A 16 3.76 16.67 -16.36
CA LEU A 16 2.37 16.79 -15.91
C LEU A 16 1.42 16.51 -17.08
N THR A 17 0.26 15.98 -16.78
CA THR A 17 -0.72 15.62 -17.81
C THR A 17 -1.84 16.64 -17.91
N GLU A 18 -2.52 16.64 -19.05
CA GLU A 18 -3.75 17.40 -19.28
C GLU A 18 -4.94 16.95 -18.41
N ALA A 19 -4.75 15.98 -17.51
CA ALA A 19 -5.80 15.50 -16.59
C ALA A 19 -6.42 16.63 -15.74
N TRP A 20 -5.71 17.75 -15.60
CA TRP A 20 -6.19 18.94 -14.91
C TRP A 20 -7.23 19.75 -15.70
N HIS A 21 -7.40 19.52 -17.00
CA HIS A 21 -8.42 20.18 -17.79
C HIS A 21 -9.84 19.94 -17.27
N GLY A 22 -10.15 18.74 -16.79
CA GLY A 22 -11.43 18.43 -16.17
C GLY A 22 -11.73 19.22 -14.89
N TRP A 23 -10.73 19.88 -14.33
CA TRP A 23 -10.82 20.75 -13.14
C TRP A 23 -10.86 22.23 -13.50
N GLY A 24 -10.81 22.58 -14.79
CA GLY A 24 -10.81 23.96 -15.27
C GLY A 24 -9.55 24.75 -14.94
N ILE A 25 -8.42 24.06 -14.70
CA ILE A 25 -7.11 24.67 -14.43
C ILE A 25 -6.23 24.46 -15.68
N PRO A 26 -5.75 25.50 -16.35
CA PRO A 26 -4.83 25.37 -17.47
C PRO A 26 -3.54 24.65 -17.06
N LEU A 27 -3.00 23.81 -17.95
CA LEU A 27 -1.75 23.07 -17.68
C LEU A 27 -0.59 24.01 -17.35
N SER A 28 -0.47 25.14 -18.06
CA SER A 28 0.56 26.13 -17.79
C SER A 28 0.50 26.73 -16.37
N GLU A 29 -0.68 26.81 -15.80
CA GLU A 29 -0.84 27.25 -14.43
C GLU A 29 -0.44 26.14 -13.43
N VAL A 30 -0.77 24.90 -13.73
CA VAL A 30 -0.34 23.74 -12.90
C VAL A 30 1.19 23.62 -12.94
N GLU A 31 1.81 23.78 -14.12
CA GLU A 31 3.27 23.75 -14.31
C GLU A 31 3.95 24.86 -13.50
N ARG A 32 3.42 26.08 -13.57
CA ARG A 32 3.91 27.20 -12.76
C ARG A 32 3.95 26.86 -11.26
N TRP A 33 2.89 26.26 -10.74
CA TRP A 33 2.85 25.89 -9.32
C TRP A 33 3.74 24.70 -9.00
N ALA A 34 3.92 23.76 -9.93
CA ALA A 34 4.88 22.67 -9.79
C ALA A 34 6.32 23.22 -9.69
N ASP A 35 6.67 24.22 -10.48
CA ASP A 35 8.00 24.84 -10.43
C ASP A 35 8.25 25.53 -9.08
N VAL A 36 7.30 26.32 -8.58
CA VAL A 36 7.39 26.94 -7.24
C VAL A 36 7.58 25.86 -6.16
N ILE A 37 6.82 24.77 -6.23
CA ILE A 37 6.92 23.65 -5.29
C ILE A 37 8.30 23.00 -5.37
N ARG A 38 8.82 22.73 -6.58
CA ARG A 38 10.14 22.11 -6.78
C ARG A 38 11.27 22.97 -6.23
N GLU A 39 11.24 24.28 -6.51
CA GLU A 39 12.24 25.22 -5.99
C GLU A 39 12.25 25.22 -4.45
N ARG A 40 11.09 25.23 -3.81
CA ARG A 40 10.99 25.22 -2.36
C ARG A 40 11.41 23.89 -1.75
N ALA A 41 11.02 22.78 -2.35
CA ALA A 41 11.47 21.46 -1.93
C ALA A 41 12.99 21.30 -2.05
N ALA A 42 13.59 21.82 -3.14
CA ALA A 42 15.04 21.86 -3.32
C ALA A 42 15.75 22.69 -2.26
N ALA A 43 15.11 23.76 -1.78
CA ALA A 43 15.62 24.62 -0.69
C ALA A 43 15.37 24.02 0.71
N GLY A 44 14.89 22.77 0.82
CA GLY A 44 14.63 22.07 2.09
C GLY A 44 13.31 22.45 2.77
N MET A 45 12.45 23.23 2.12
CA MET A 45 11.10 23.57 2.58
C MET A 45 10.09 22.61 1.98
N GLY A 46 9.98 21.40 2.56
CA GLY A 46 9.21 20.31 1.98
C GLY A 46 7.92 19.95 2.72
N GLU A 47 7.55 20.65 3.78
CA GLU A 47 6.28 20.37 4.44
C GLU A 47 5.11 20.90 3.62
N ARG A 48 4.00 20.17 3.59
CA ARG A 48 2.82 20.54 2.79
C ARG A 48 2.37 21.98 3.03
N GLU A 49 2.33 22.42 4.29
CA GLU A 49 1.89 23.77 4.64
C GLU A 49 2.92 24.85 4.29
N GLU A 50 4.22 24.51 4.26
CA GLU A 50 5.27 25.41 3.76
C GLU A 50 5.13 25.61 2.26
N LEU A 51 4.97 24.55 1.50
CA LEU A 51 4.77 24.57 0.05
C LEU A 51 3.51 25.37 -0.34
N LYS A 52 2.42 25.14 0.40
CA LYS A 52 1.17 25.88 0.23
C LYS A 52 1.34 27.37 0.47
N ARG A 53 1.98 27.76 1.58
CA ARG A 53 2.26 29.18 1.88
C ARG A 53 3.12 29.82 0.80
N ALA A 54 4.12 29.10 0.28
CA ALA A 54 4.98 29.60 -0.78
C ALA A 54 4.20 29.87 -2.08
N CYS A 55 3.30 28.97 -2.48
CA CYS A 55 2.46 29.17 -3.65
C CYS A 55 1.50 30.36 -3.46
N VAL A 56 0.90 30.52 -2.28
CA VAL A 56 0.05 31.67 -1.97
C VAL A 56 0.85 32.97 -2.02
N ALA A 57 2.05 33.00 -1.44
CA ALA A 57 2.94 34.14 -1.49
C ALA A 57 3.40 34.48 -2.92
N ALA A 58 3.50 33.50 -3.81
CA ALA A 58 3.79 33.67 -5.23
C ALA A 58 2.56 34.08 -6.08
N GLY A 59 1.41 34.35 -5.42
CA GLY A 59 0.19 34.82 -6.07
C GLY A 59 -0.80 33.76 -6.52
N MET A 60 -0.79 32.56 -5.90
CA MET A 60 -1.82 31.56 -6.15
C MET A 60 -3.19 32.08 -5.69
N ALA A 61 -4.18 32.02 -6.57
CA ALA A 61 -5.53 32.41 -6.27
C ALA A 61 -6.13 31.52 -5.17
N PRO A 62 -6.84 32.09 -4.17
CA PRO A 62 -7.36 31.34 -3.01
C PRO A 62 -8.24 30.16 -3.40
N GLU A 63 -9.01 30.25 -4.48
CA GLU A 63 -9.88 29.19 -5.01
C GLU A 63 -9.12 27.98 -5.57
N LEU A 64 -7.85 28.13 -5.95
CA LEU A 64 -7.00 27.05 -6.44
C LEU A 64 -6.39 26.22 -5.31
N VAL A 65 -6.18 26.84 -4.14
CA VAL A 65 -5.51 26.20 -3.01
C VAL A 65 -6.13 24.84 -2.62
N PRO A 66 -7.46 24.71 -2.42
CA PRO A 66 -8.04 23.43 -2.04
C PRO A 66 -7.98 22.37 -3.15
N ARG A 67 -7.83 22.79 -4.42
CA ARG A 67 -7.66 21.89 -5.56
C ARG A 67 -6.21 21.42 -5.69
N ILE A 68 -5.28 22.33 -5.75
CA ILE A 68 -3.83 22.08 -5.89
C ILE A 68 -3.30 21.29 -4.68
N PHE A 69 -3.71 21.65 -3.47
CA PHE A 69 -3.29 20.98 -2.23
C PHE A 69 -4.32 19.98 -1.67
N ASN A 70 -5.13 19.36 -2.54
CA ASN A 70 -6.05 18.32 -2.11
C ASN A 70 -5.29 17.14 -1.49
N GLY A 71 -5.76 16.66 -0.32
CA GLY A 71 -5.12 15.56 0.43
C GLY A 71 -5.17 14.20 -0.27
N TRP A 72 -6.13 13.99 -1.18
CA TRP A 72 -6.37 12.71 -1.82
C TRP A 72 -5.88 12.61 -3.27
N GLY A 73 -5.53 13.70 -3.92
CA GLY A 73 -5.17 13.67 -5.32
C GLY A 73 -4.71 15.00 -5.91
N GLY A 74 -4.25 15.95 -5.10
CA GLY A 74 -3.74 17.25 -5.56
C GLY A 74 -2.39 17.16 -6.30
N LEU A 75 -1.86 18.35 -6.65
CA LEU A 75 -0.63 18.48 -7.43
C LEU A 75 0.57 17.76 -6.80
N LEU A 76 0.71 17.77 -5.46
CA LEU A 76 1.81 17.06 -4.79
C LEU A 76 1.80 15.56 -5.08
N LYS A 77 0.59 14.94 -5.13
CA LYS A 77 0.47 13.53 -5.51
C LYS A 77 0.85 13.32 -6.96
N GLU A 78 0.35 14.14 -7.87
CA GLU A 78 0.69 14.07 -9.30
C GLU A 78 2.20 14.21 -9.52
N MET A 79 2.84 15.17 -8.85
CA MET A 79 4.29 15.35 -8.91
C MET A 79 5.04 14.10 -8.40
N CYS A 80 4.57 13.46 -7.33
CA CYS A 80 5.15 12.19 -6.87
C CYS A 80 4.90 11.07 -7.89
N ASP A 81 3.69 10.96 -8.44
CA ASP A 81 3.35 9.94 -9.46
C ASP A 81 4.15 10.13 -10.75
N ARG A 82 4.70 11.32 -10.99
CA ARG A 82 5.57 11.65 -12.15
C ARG A 82 7.06 11.64 -11.83
N GLY A 83 7.43 11.35 -10.59
CA GLY A 83 8.83 11.33 -10.16
C GLY A 83 9.48 12.71 -10.04
N MET A 84 8.68 13.76 -9.99
CA MET A 84 9.16 15.14 -9.77
C MET A 84 9.47 15.41 -8.30
N LEU A 85 8.79 14.70 -7.40
CA LEU A 85 8.97 14.75 -5.95
C LEU A 85 8.98 13.32 -5.39
N VAL A 86 9.59 13.17 -4.22
CA VAL A 86 9.50 11.96 -3.39
C VAL A 86 9.27 12.36 -1.95
N TYR A 87 8.80 11.42 -1.12
CA TYR A 87 8.78 11.59 0.32
C TYR A 87 10.19 11.44 0.88
N GLU A 88 10.58 12.35 1.75
CA GLU A 88 11.81 12.22 2.52
C GLU A 88 11.69 11.02 3.48
N ALA A 89 12.76 10.23 3.59
CA ALA A 89 12.80 9.12 4.54
C ALA A 89 12.83 9.67 5.98
N GLY A 90 11.86 9.26 6.79
CA GLY A 90 11.77 9.74 8.17
C GLY A 90 10.35 9.65 8.74
N THR A 91 10.14 10.36 9.84
CA THR A 91 8.85 10.41 10.55
C THR A 91 7.94 11.55 10.10
N SER A 92 8.49 12.60 9.50
CA SER A 92 7.74 13.74 8.95
C SER A 92 7.33 13.48 7.50
N LYS A 93 6.12 13.92 7.15
CA LYS A 93 5.64 13.86 5.76
C LYS A 93 6.18 15.05 4.97
N ARG A 94 7.47 15.04 4.67
CA ARG A 94 8.13 16.06 3.88
C ARG A 94 8.33 15.57 2.44
N PHE A 95 8.25 16.49 1.50
CA PHE A 95 8.55 16.26 0.09
C PHE A 95 9.95 16.80 -0.23
N THR A 96 10.67 16.07 -1.06
CA THR A 96 11.98 16.49 -1.55
C THR A 96 12.12 16.11 -3.02
N LEU A 97 13.17 16.60 -3.68
CA LEU A 97 13.50 16.14 -5.02
C LEU A 97 14.01 14.70 -4.95
N PRO A 98 13.82 13.89 -6.02
CA PRO A 98 14.48 12.60 -6.13
C PRO A 98 16.00 12.78 -5.99
N PRO A 99 16.71 11.88 -5.27
CA PRO A 99 18.16 11.96 -5.11
C PRO A 99 18.90 11.75 -6.44
N GLU A 100 18.26 11.07 -7.39
CA GLU A 100 18.75 10.82 -8.74
C GLU A 100 17.62 10.99 -9.73
N GLU A 101 17.94 11.43 -10.94
CA GLU A 101 16.94 11.49 -12.01
C GLU A 101 16.46 10.06 -12.37
N PRO A 102 15.14 9.89 -12.61
CA PRO A 102 14.61 8.59 -13.03
C PRO A 102 15.24 8.14 -14.35
N VAL A 103 15.78 6.93 -14.39
CA VAL A 103 16.23 6.30 -15.63
C VAL A 103 15.05 5.54 -16.23
N TRP A 104 14.64 5.95 -17.41
CA TRP A 104 13.48 5.40 -18.14
C TRP A 104 13.86 4.13 -18.91
N MET A 105 12.92 3.21 -19.05
CA MET A 105 13.04 2.00 -19.84
C MET A 105 11.73 1.69 -20.57
N PRO A 106 11.72 0.79 -21.56
CA PRO A 106 10.49 0.34 -22.21
C PRO A 106 9.48 -0.21 -21.19
N ARG A 107 8.22 0.18 -21.34
CA ARG A 107 7.15 -0.16 -20.37
C ARG A 107 7.01 -1.67 -20.16
N ASP A 108 7.03 -2.45 -21.23
CA ASP A 108 6.89 -3.91 -21.16
C ASP A 108 8.08 -4.56 -20.44
N GLU A 109 9.28 -4.02 -20.63
CA GLU A 109 10.47 -4.47 -19.91
C GLU A 109 10.35 -4.19 -18.41
N ALA A 110 9.97 -2.96 -18.05
CA ALA A 110 9.74 -2.58 -16.66
C ALA A 110 8.65 -3.46 -16.01
N ARG A 111 7.55 -3.72 -16.71
CA ARG A 111 6.48 -4.59 -16.21
C ARG A 111 6.94 -6.04 -16.06
N ALA A 112 7.72 -6.57 -17.01
CA ALA A 112 8.28 -7.91 -16.91
C ALA A 112 9.20 -8.05 -15.69
N MET A 113 9.98 -7.02 -15.36
CA MET A 113 10.79 -7.00 -14.13
C MET A 113 9.94 -7.08 -12.87
N PHE A 114 8.77 -6.38 -12.81
CA PHE A 114 7.86 -6.51 -11.67
C PHE A 114 7.22 -7.89 -11.59
N VAL A 115 6.82 -8.47 -12.71
CA VAL A 115 6.30 -9.85 -12.76
C VAL A 115 7.36 -10.83 -12.26
N ARG A 116 8.61 -10.68 -12.70
CA ARG A 116 9.74 -11.49 -12.22
C ARG A 116 9.90 -11.37 -10.71
N ARG A 117 10.02 -10.15 -10.18
CA ARG A 117 10.16 -9.90 -8.74
C ARG A 117 8.99 -10.47 -7.94
N TYR A 118 7.78 -10.40 -8.48
CA TYR A 118 6.63 -10.99 -7.82
C TYR A 118 6.82 -12.49 -7.60
N PHE A 119 7.19 -13.26 -8.64
CA PHE A 119 7.38 -14.71 -8.50
C PHE A 119 8.66 -15.08 -7.73
N GLU A 120 9.64 -14.20 -7.65
CA GLU A 120 10.82 -14.37 -6.79
C GLU A 120 10.47 -14.24 -5.30
N HIS A 121 9.61 -13.29 -4.93
CA HIS A 121 9.37 -12.95 -3.53
C HIS A 121 8.04 -13.45 -2.97
N PHE A 122 7.03 -13.63 -3.82
CA PHE A 122 5.69 -14.09 -3.44
C PHE A 122 5.38 -15.51 -3.96
N GLY A 123 6.25 -16.09 -4.77
CA GLY A 123 6.08 -17.46 -5.24
C GLY A 123 6.22 -18.49 -4.10
N PRO A 124 5.57 -19.65 -4.23
CA PRO A 124 4.67 -20.11 -5.28
C PRO A 124 3.33 -19.38 -5.29
N ALA A 125 2.91 -18.84 -6.43
CA ALA A 125 1.69 -18.06 -6.60
C ALA A 125 1.04 -18.32 -7.98
N THR A 126 -0.24 -17.97 -8.13
CA THR A 126 -0.92 -18.06 -9.43
C THR A 126 -0.63 -16.81 -10.28
N ILE A 127 -0.83 -16.92 -11.60
CA ILE A 127 -0.84 -15.76 -12.50
C ILE A 127 -1.90 -14.73 -12.06
N ALA A 128 -3.04 -15.19 -11.57
CA ALA A 128 -4.11 -14.32 -11.08
C ALA A 128 -3.73 -13.55 -9.80
N ASP A 129 -2.91 -14.15 -8.92
CA ASP A 129 -2.38 -13.46 -7.74
C ASP A 129 -1.43 -12.33 -8.18
N CYS A 130 -0.49 -12.62 -9.07
CA CYS A 130 0.43 -11.62 -9.64
C CYS A 130 -0.32 -10.47 -10.31
N ALA A 131 -1.32 -10.81 -11.13
CA ALA A 131 -2.16 -9.84 -11.82
C ALA A 131 -2.90 -8.91 -10.84
N ALA A 132 -3.48 -9.48 -9.79
CA ALA A 132 -4.19 -8.72 -8.76
C ALA A 132 -3.23 -7.81 -7.96
N PHE A 133 -2.04 -8.29 -7.62
CA PHE A 133 -1.04 -7.52 -6.87
C PHE A 133 -0.50 -6.34 -7.67
N LEU A 134 -0.17 -6.56 -8.96
CA LEU A 134 0.40 -5.52 -9.82
C LEU A 134 -0.67 -4.61 -10.46
N GLY A 135 -1.95 -4.97 -10.38
CA GLY A 135 -3.02 -4.24 -11.06
C GLY A 135 -3.00 -4.41 -12.58
N TYR A 136 -2.51 -5.55 -13.08
CA TYR A 136 -2.47 -5.85 -14.51
C TYR A 136 -3.54 -6.90 -14.87
N PRO A 137 -4.03 -6.92 -16.13
CA PRO A 137 -4.83 -8.04 -16.60
C PRO A 137 -4.04 -9.37 -16.55
N SER A 138 -4.68 -10.49 -16.20
CA SER A 138 -4.02 -11.80 -16.14
C SER A 138 -3.44 -12.22 -17.50
N SER A 139 -4.08 -11.85 -18.62
CA SER A 139 -3.59 -12.08 -19.98
C SER A 139 -2.29 -11.32 -20.27
N GLU A 140 -2.17 -10.10 -19.72
CA GLU A 140 -0.95 -9.31 -19.83
C GLU A 140 0.19 -9.95 -19.06
N VAL A 141 -0.03 -10.35 -17.79
CA VAL A 141 0.99 -11.06 -16.99
C VAL A 141 1.46 -12.32 -17.71
N ALA A 142 0.54 -13.15 -18.21
CA ALA A 142 0.88 -14.34 -18.97
C ALA A 142 1.67 -14.01 -20.26
N GLY A 143 1.31 -12.91 -20.92
CA GLY A 143 2.03 -12.39 -22.09
C GLY A 143 3.45 -11.94 -21.75
N LEU A 144 3.63 -11.21 -20.65
CA LEU A 144 4.93 -10.75 -20.18
C LEU A 144 5.85 -11.92 -19.80
N VAL A 145 5.30 -12.93 -19.11
CA VAL A 145 6.05 -14.17 -18.76
C VAL A 145 6.60 -14.83 -20.02
N ARG A 146 5.76 -14.99 -21.08
CA ARG A 146 6.19 -15.63 -22.34
C ARG A 146 7.19 -14.76 -23.11
N ARG A 147 6.89 -13.47 -23.33
CA ARG A 147 7.74 -12.58 -24.13
C ARG A 147 9.12 -12.36 -23.49
N ALA A 148 9.17 -12.24 -22.16
CA ALA A 148 10.41 -12.05 -21.44
C ALA A 148 11.15 -13.37 -21.15
N GLY A 149 10.59 -14.53 -21.55
CA GLY A 149 11.21 -15.84 -21.31
C GLY A 149 11.47 -16.12 -19.82
N LEU A 150 10.59 -15.69 -18.93
CA LEU A 150 10.82 -15.86 -17.49
C LEU A 150 10.87 -17.35 -17.14
N PRO A 151 11.93 -17.87 -16.50
CA PRO A 151 12.12 -19.28 -16.21
C PRO A 151 11.31 -19.72 -14.98
N LEU A 152 9.97 -19.57 -15.06
CA LEU A 152 9.07 -19.95 -13.98
C LEU A 152 9.05 -21.46 -13.80
N ARG A 153 9.28 -21.90 -12.57
CA ARG A 153 9.07 -23.29 -12.12
C ARG A 153 7.64 -23.45 -11.65
N ARG A 154 7.14 -24.68 -11.65
CA ARG A 154 5.76 -25.02 -11.27
C ARG A 154 5.73 -25.98 -10.09
N VAL A 155 4.70 -25.83 -9.27
CA VAL A 155 4.33 -26.77 -8.23
C VAL A 155 2.81 -26.82 -8.12
N THR A 156 2.24 -27.97 -7.82
CA THR A 156 0.80 -28.14 -7.59
C THR A 156 0.56 -28.31 -6.09
N CYS A 157 -0.39 -27.52 -5.57
CA CYS A 157 -0.84 -27.61 -4.18
C CYS A 157 -2.38 -27.61 -4.16
N ASP A 158 -2.99 -28.64 -3.57
CA ASP A 158 -4.45 -28.82 -3.51
C ASP A 158 -5.14 -28.67 -4.90
N GLY A 159 -4.51 -29.23 -5.95
CA GLY A 159 -5.00 -29.14 -7.32
C GLY A 159 -4.80 -27.78 -8.02
N ILE A 160 -4.19 -26.81 -7.33
CA ILE A 160 -3.92 -25.48 -7.89
C ILE A 160 -2.48 -25.44 -8.40
N GLU A 161 -2.31 -25.03 -9.67
CA GLU A 161 -0.98 -24.79 -10.25
C GLU A 161 -0.43 -23.44 -9.78
N LEU A 162 0.78 -23.46 -9.21
CA LEU A 162 1.48 -22.32 -8.67
C LEU A 162 2.85 -22.16 -9.35
N PHE A 163 3.26 -20.92 -9.54
CA PHE A 163 4.52 -20.56 -10.19
C PHE A 163 5.46 -19.85 -9.22
N TYR A 164 6.77 -20.05 -9.40
CA TYR A 164 7.81 -19.41 -8.60
C TYR A 164 9.12 -19.29 -9.37
N LEU A 165 10.01 -18.44 -8.89
CA LEU A 165 11.40 -18.33 -9.35
C LEU A 165 12.34 -18.70 -8.20
N GLY A 166 13.54 -19.18 -8.56
CA GLY A 166 14.52 -19.63 -7.58
C GLY A 166 14.24 -21.04 -7.06
N ASP A 167 14.75 -21.36 -5.88
CA ASP A 167 14.62 -22.65 -5.23
C ASP A 167 13.64 -22.55 -4.04
N LEU A 168 12.86 -23.58 -3.86
CA LEU A 168 12.00 -23.72 -2.66
C LEU A 168 12.82 -24.41 -1.57
N ASP A 169 12.88 -23.81 -0.41
CA ASP A 169 13.43 -24.43 0.79
C ASP A 169 12.41 -25.40 1.38
N SER A 170 12.62 -26.69 1.15
CA SER A 170 11.75 -27.75 1.67
C SER A 170 11.80 -27.89 3.20
N GLU A 171 12.81 -27.30 3.84
CA GLU A 171 12.98 -27.33 5.31
C GLU A 171 12.49 -26.05 5.97
N ALA A 172 12.00 -25.08 5.19
CA ALA A 172 11.48 -23.82 5.71
C ALA A 172 10.36 -24.07 6.73
N ARG A 173 10.48 -23.49 7.91
CA ARG A 173 9.49 -23.60 8.96
C ARG A 173 8.66 -22.36 9.08
N VAL A 174 7.34 -22.54 9.12
CA VAL A 174 6.43 -21.43 9.39
C VAL A 174 6.65 -20.94 10.83
N PRO A 175 6.91 -19.64 11.06
CA PRO A 175 7.05 -19.10 12.41
C PRO A 175 5.79 -19.37 13.24
N GLY A 176 5.98 -19.73 14.51
CA GLY A 176 4.87 -20.07 15.41
C GLY A 176 3.89 -18.93 15.63
N CYS A 177 4.37 -17.67 15.62
CA CYS A 177 3.54 -16.48 15.75
C CYS A 177 4.15 -15.30 14.98
N VAL A 178 3.34 -14.63 14.15
CA VAL A 178 3.73 -13.46 13.35
C VAL A 178 2.69 -12.35 13.53
N TYR A 179 3.16 -11.14 13.77
CA TYR A 179 2.34 -9.93 13.78
C TYR A 179 2.51 -9.23 12.43
N LEU A 180 1.44 -9.11 11.67
CA LEU A 180 1.39 -8.39 10.41
C LEU A 180 0.82 -6.99 10.64
N ALA A 181 1.42 -5.99 10.02
CA ALA A 181 0.96 -4.62 10.07
C ALA A 181 -0.35 -4.44 9.27
N GLY A 182 -0.98 -3.28 9.39
CA GLY A 182 -2.03 -2.89 8.44
C GLY A 182 -1.44 -2.75 7.04
N PHE A 183 -2.18 -3.20 6.02
CA PHE A 183 -1.71 -3.22 4.63
C PHE A 183 -0.42 -4.02 4.40
N ASP A 184 -0.21 -5.05 5.22
CA ASP A 184 0.96 -5.93 5.07
C ASP A 184 0.97 -6.63 3.71
N GLN A 185 2.17 -6.73 3.12
CA GLN A 185 2.34 -7.30 1.78
C GLN A 185 1.95 -8.77 1.70
N LEU A 186 2.07 -9.56 2.77
CA LEU A 186 1.58 -10.93 2.80
C LEU A 186 0.06 -11.00 2.59
N VAL A 187 -0.69 -10.00 3.09
CA VAL A 187 -2.15 -9.93 2.90
C VAL A 187 -2.52 -9.39 1.53
N LEU A 188 -1.78 -8.41 1.03
CA LEU A 188 -2.02 -7.76 -0.27
C LEU A 188 -1.48 -8.56 -1.45
N GLY A 189 -0.45 -9.37 -1.23
CA GLY A 189 0.30 -10.08 -2.27
C GLY A 189 -0.47 -11.17 -3.00
N TYR A 190 -1.65 -11.57 -2.50
CA TYR A 190 -2.44 -12.66 -3.08
C TYR A 190 -3.90 -12.27 -3.26
N ARG A 191 -4.47 -12.64 -4.40
CA ARG A 191 -5.90 -12.49 -4.67
C ARG A 191 -6.72 -13.32 -3.68
N ASN A 192 -6.27 -14.57 -3.45
CA ASN A 192 -6.90 -15.50 -2.52
C ASN A 192 -6.09 -15.62 -1.24
N ARG A 193 -6.76 -15.48 -0.09
CA ARG A 193 -6.13 -15.52 1.24
C ARG A 193 -6.23 -16.89 1.94
N PHE A 194 -6.69 -17.95 1.22
CA PHE A 194 -6.83 -19.31 1.77
C PHE A 194 -5.54 -19.86 2.39
N ARG A 195 -4.36 -19.37 1.96
CA ARG A 195 -3.04 -19.74 2.47
C ARG A 195 -2.91 -19.56 3.98
N PHE A 196 -3.50 -18.49 4.51
CA PHE A 196 -3.37 -18.11 5.92
C PHE A 196 -4.69 -17.74 6.58
N ALA A 197 -5.81 -17.68 5.86
CA ALA A 197 -7.11 -17.30 6.40
C ALA A 197 -8.20 -18.29 5.98
N ARG A 198 -9.22 -18.45 6.80
CA ARG A 198 -10.46 -19.11 6.45
C ARG A 198 -11.40 -18.09 5.80
N THR A 199 -12.36 -18.56 5.01
CA THR A 199 -13.33 -17.67 4.35
C THR A 199 -14.13 -16.84 5.35
N GLU A 200 -14.54 -17.45 6.46
CA GLU A 200 -15.27 -16.79 7.54
C GLU A 200 -14.45 -15.70 8.26
N ASP A 201 -13.12 -15.76 8.20
CA ASP A 201 -12.23 -14.79 8.83
C ASP A 201 -11.94 -13.55 7.95
N LEU A 202 -12.29 -13.59 6.67
CA LEU A 202 -11.99 -12.49 5.73
C LEU A 202 -12.55 -11.12 6.15
N PRO A 203 -13.79 -11.02 6.71
CA PRO A 203 -14.30 -9.74 7.22
C PRO A 203 -13.49 -9.16 8.38
N HIS A 204 -12.77 -10.02 9.13
CA HIS A 204 -11.88 -9.59 10.21
C HIS A 204 -10.52 -9.11 9.71
N ILE A 205 -10.16 -9.43 8.47
CA ILE A 205 -8.87 -9.07 7.86
C ILE A 205 -9.00 -7.81 7.02
N THR A 206 -10.11 -7.67 6.29
CA THR A 206 -10.35 -6.54 5.38
C THR A 206 -11.79 -6.07 5.51
N ASN A 207 -12.03 -4.77 5.57
CA ASN A 207 -13.39 -4.24 5.53
C ASN A 207 -13.85 -3.93 4.08
N ARG A 208 -15.13 -3.53 3.93
CA ARG A 208 -15.72 -3.18 2.62
C ARG A 208 -15.06 -1.97 1.96
N ALA A 209 -14.42 -1.08 2.72
CA ALA A 209 -13.68 0.07 2.20
C ALA A 209 -12.23 -0.28 1.77
N GLY A 210 -11.85 -1.58 1.79
CA GLY A 210 -10.51 -2.01 1.40
C GLY A 210 -9.42 -1.81 2.47
N ILE A 211 -9.80 -1.42 3.69
CA ILE A 211 -8.84 -1.30 4.79
C ILE A 211 -8.37 -2.70 5.21
N VAL A 212 -7.09 -2.94 5.14
CA VAL A 212 -6.45 -4.16 5.65
C VAL A 212 -6.01 -3.91 7.10
N PHE A 213 -6.55 -4.70 8.02
CA PHE A 213 -6.26 -4.56 9.44
C PHE A 213 -4.93 -5.22 9.83
N PRO A 214 -4.27 -4.73 10.89
CA PRO A 214 -3.17 -5.45 11.52
C PRO A 214 -3.68 -6.78 12.10
N ILE A 215 -3.05 -7.90 11.73
CA ILE A 215 -3.48 -9.23 12.16
C ILE A 215 -2.35 -10.04 12.79
N VAL A 216 -2.72 -11.04 13.55
CA VAL A 216 -1.80 -12.03 14.10
C VAL A 216 -2.00 -13.35 13.37
N LEU A 217 -0.91 -13.94 12.90
CA LEU A 217 -0.87 -15.33 12.47
C LEU A 217 -0.33 -16.19 13.61
N TYR A 218 -1.03 -17.26 13.92
CA TYR A 218 -0.57 -18.32 14.80
C TYR A 218 -0.47 -19.62 14.02
N ARG A 219 0.73 -20.23 14.00
CA ARG A 219 1.04 -21.42 13.18
C ARG A 219 0.58 -21.27 11.72
N GLY A 220 0.86 -20.11 11.13
CA GLY A 220 0.54 -19.81 9.73
C GLY A 220 -0.93 -19.46 9.46
N ARG A 221 -1.80 -19.38 10.48
CA ARG A 221 -3.22 -19.05 10.29
C ARG A 221 -3.60 -17.76 11.00
N ALA A 222 -4.35 -16.90 10.31
CA ALA A 222 -4.91 -15.67 10.88
C ALA A 222 -5.89 -16.02 12.01
N CYS A 223 -5.73 -15.40 13.16
CA CYS A 223 -6.50 -15.76 14.36
C CYS A 223 -6.99 -14.54 15.17
N ALA A 224 -6.41 -13.38 14.99
CA ALA A 224 -6.76 -12.19 15.73
C ALA A 224 -6.37 -10.90 14.97
N ARG A 225 -6.98 -9.77 15.33
CA ARG A 225 -6.45 -8.41 15.06
C ARG A 225 -5.60 -7.96 16.21
N TRP A 226 -4.72 -7.00 15.97
CA TRP A 226 -3.99 -6.35 17.04
C TRP A 226 -3.99 -4.83 16.89
N LYS A 227 -3.89 -4.13 18.02
CA LYS A 227 -3.76 -2.68 18.08
C LYS A 227 -2.89 -2.29 19.26
N LEU A 228 -1.90 -1.43 19.03
CA LEU A 228 -1.06 -0.86 20.07
C LEU A 228 -1.43 0.61 20.29
N VAL A 229 -1.85 0.96 21.49
CA VAL A 229 -2.11 2.34 21.91
C VAL A 229 -1.32 2.62 23.18
N GLY A 230 -0.35 3.52 23.12
CA GLY A 230 0.59 3.75 24.20
C GLY A 230 1.33 2.46 24.57
N LYS A 231 1.09 1.98 25.80
CA LYS A 231 1.64 0.71 26.31
C LYS A 231 0.67 -0.47 26.25
N ARG A 232 -0.55 -0.27 25.77
CA ARG A 232 -1.57 -1.32 25.71
C ARG A 232 -1.61 -1.98 24.34
N LEU A 233 -1.24 -3.26 24.27
CA LEU A 233 -1.40 -4.12 23.10
C LEU A 233 -2.70 -4.92 23.26
N SER A 234 -3.74 -4.56 22.51
CA SER A 234 -5.02 -5.25 22.49
C SER A 234 -5.02 -6.27 21.36
N ILE A 235 -5.40 -7.51 21.67
CA ILE A 235 -5.57 -8.63 20.75
C ILE A 235 -7.06 -8.96 20.69
N THR A 236 -7.67 -8.75 19.53
CA THR A 236 -9.09 -9.08 19.30
C THR A 236 -9.16 -10.40 18.56
N GLU A 237 -9.57 -11.43 19.24
CA GLU A 237 -9.66 -12.81 18.72
C GLU A 237 -10.80 -12.93 17.71
N PHE A 238 -10.58 -13.64 16.59
CA PHE A 238 -11.66 -13.95 15.63
C PHE A 238 -12.62 -15.00 16.20
N ARG A 239 -12.09 -15.89 17.04
CA ARG A 239 -12.78 -16.88 17.87
C ARG A 239 -11.92 -17.22 19.08
N PRO A 240 -12.48 -17.78 20.16
CA PRO A 240 -11.71 -18.08 21.37
C PRO A 240 -10.46 -18.91 21.06
N LEU A 241 -9.31 -18.42 21.51
CA LEU A 241 -8.02 -19.07 21.37
C LEU A 241 -7.71 -19.92 22.63
N SER A 242 -6.94 -21.00 22.44
CA SER A 242 -6.40 -21.78 23.55
C SER A 242 -5.43 -20.92 24.39
N GLN A 243 -5.26 -21.27 25.66
CA GLN A 243 -4.31 -20.58 26.54
C GLN A 243 -2.89 -20.60 25.96
N THR A 244 -2.45 -21.74 25.42
CA THR A 244 -1.14 -21.87 24.74
C THR A 244 -0.97 -20.89 23.59
N ALA A 245 -2.01 -20.67 22.78
CA ALA A 245 -1.97 -19.69 21.69
C ALA A 245 -1.89 -18.26 22.23
N ARG A 246 -2.69 -17.92 23.24
CA ARG A 246 -2.65 -16.62 23.91
C ARG A 246 -1.26 -16.33 24.51
N ASP A 247 -0.67 -17.31 25.18
CA ASP A 247 0.66 -17.16 25.79
C ASP A 247 1.75 -16.92 24.72
N ALA A 248 1.71 -17.68 23.61
CA ALA A 248 2.64 -17.52 22.50
C ALA A 248 2.49 -16.14 21.82
N ILE A 249 1.26 -15.69 21.60
CA ILE A 249 0.94 -14.40 21.00
C ILE A 249 1.42 -13.27 21.95
N ALA A 250 1.10 -13.36 23.25
CA ALA A 250 1.54 -12.36 24.20
C ALA A 250 3.07 -12.28 24.33
N ALA A 251 3.75 -13.43 24.38
CA ALA A 251 5.21 -13.49 24.43
C ALA A 251 5.86 -12.87 23.18
N ARG A 252 5.31 -13.16 21.99
CA ARG A 252 5.79 -12.57 20.73
C ARG A 252 5.55 -11.05 20.71
N GLY A 253 4.38 -10.58 21.16
CA GLY A 253 4.05 -9.16 21.25
C GLY A 253 5.00 -8.41 22.18
N ARG A 254 5.24 -8.93 23.39
CA ARG A 254 6.21 -8.32 24.34
C ARG A 254 7.60 -8.22 23.72
N ARG A 255 8.06 -9.24 22.99
CA ARG A 255 9.37 -9.23 22.34
C ARG A 255 9.42 -8.22 21.18
N LEU A 256 8.36 -8.14 20.38
CA LEU A 256 8.28 -7.19 19.26
C LEU A 256 8.35 -5.72 19.74
N PHE A 257 7.76 -5.43 20.90
CA PHE A 257 7.70 -4.09 21.49
C PHE A 257 8.51 -3.98 22.81
N ALA A 258 9.61 -4.70 22.92
CA ALA A 258 10.39 -4.83 24.17
C ALA A 258 10.74 -3.47 24.82
N GLY A 259 11.11 -2.46 24.01
CA GLY A 259 11.45 -1.12 24.51
C GLY A 259 10.28 -0.30 25.06
N ARG A 260 9.02 -0.79 24.97
CA ARG A 260 7.82 -0.04 25.36
C ARG A 260 7.15 -0.53 26.64
N HIS A 261 7.62 -1.61 27.25
CA HIS A 261 7.02 -2.22 28.47
C HIS A 261 5.48 -2.40 28.34
N ILE A 262 5.04 -3.09 27.30
CA ILE A 262 3.63 -3.22 26.95
C ILE A 262 2.87 -4.15 27.90
N VAL A 263 1.57 -3.84 28.10
CA VAL A 263 0.57 -4.74 28.68
C VAL A 263 -0.26 -5.35 27.56
N VAL A 264 -0.34 -6.68 27.52
CA VAL A 264 -1.12 -7.41 26.51
C VAL A 264 -2.47 -7.79 27.08
N GLY A 265 -3.55 -7.42 26.39
CA GLY A 265 -4.92 -7.79 26.74
C GLY A 265 -5.60 -8.51 25.57
N PHE A 266 -6.38 -9.54 25.90
CA PHE A 266 -7.21 -10.28 24.93
C PHE A 266 -8.67 -9.88 25.11
N GLN A 267 -9.39 -9.80 23.99
CA GLN A 267 -10.81 -9.51 23.93
C GLN A 267 -11.42 -10.21 22.70
N THR A 268 -12.74 -10.37 22.70
CA THR A 268 -13.49 -10.84 21.53
C THR A 268 -14.08 -9.66 20.75
N GLU A 269 -14.62 -9.87 19.56
CA GLU A 269 -15.32 -8.80 18.82
C GLU A 269 -16.56 -8.30 19.55
N ALA A 270 -17.22 -9.15 20.33
CA ALA A 270 -18.36 -8.76 21.16
C ALA A 270 -18.00 -7.72 22.23
N ASP A 271 -16.74 -7.65 22.62
CA ASP A 271 -16.21 -6.69 23.60
C ASP A 271 -15.87 -5.33 22.94
N LEU A 272 -15.96 -5.22 21.61
CA LEU A 272 -15.68 -3.97 20.92
C LEU A 272 -16.93 -3.06 20.93
N PRO A 273 -16.73 -1.74 21.10
CA PRO A 273 -17.84 -0.81 20.90
C PRO A 273 -18.35 -0.94 19.46
N ALA A 274 -19.67 -0.84 19.28
CA ALA A 274 -20.30 -0.86 17.98
C ALA A 274 -19.57 0.11 17.03
N PRO A 275 -19.29 -0.29 15.78
CA PRO A 275 -18.65 0.61 14.83
C PRO A 275 -19.50 1.87 14.70
N LYS A 276 -18.87 3.04 14.87
CA LYS A 276 -19.55 4.30 14.64
C LYS A 276 -20.16 4.27 13.23
N PRO A 277 -21.44 4.61 13.06
CA PRO A 277 -22.03 4.66 11.74
C PRO A 277 -21.18 5.55 10.84
N PHE A 278 -20.90 5.08 9.63
CA PHE A 278 -20.17 5.85 8.64
C PHE A 278 -21.04 7.07 8.27
N ASN A 279 -20.63 8.24 8.70
CA ASN A 279 -21.35 9.47 8.38
C ASN A 279 -20.89 9.98 7.01
N LEU A 280 -21.73 9.82 5.99
CA LEU A 280 -21.51 10.34 4.64
C LEU A 280 -21.32 11.87 4.61
N GLU A 281 -21.85 12.58 5.61
CA GLU A 281 -21.73 14.04 5.71
C GLU A 281 -20.26 14.49 6.00
N THR A 282 -19.44 13.62 6.57
CA THR A 282 -18.02 13.90 6.82
C THR A 282 -17.12 13.68 5.60
N LEU A 283 -17.67 13.14 4.51
CA LEU A 283 -16.93 13.04 3.24
C LEU A 283 -16.85 14.44 2.59
N PRO A 284 -15.71 14.79 2.02
CA PRO A 284 -15.61 15.94 1.12
C PRO A 284 -16.70 15.87 0.05
N SER A 285 -17.33 16.98 -0.27
CA SER A 285 -18.45 17.06 -1.23
C SER A 285 -18.14 16.43 -2.60
N ALA A 286 -16.88 16.38 -3.00
CA ALA A 286 -16.40 15.73 -4.23
C ALA A 286 -16.51 14.20 -4.22
N LEU A 287 -16.76 13.56 -3.07
CA LEU A 287 -16.92 12.10 -2.92
C LEU A 287 -18.37 11.70 -2.57
N ARG A 288 -19.26 12.67 -2.42
CA ARG A 288 -20.69 12.42 -2.33
C ARG A 288 -21.20 12.26 -3.76
N GLY A 289 -21.31 11.03 -4.22
CA GLY A 289 -21.90 10.76 -5.52
C GLY A 289 -23.24 11.47 -5.64
N SER A 290 -23.43 12.22 -6.70
CA SER A 290 -24.72 12.77 -7.10
C SER A 290 -25.69 11.59 -7.31
N SER A 291 -26.53 11.35 -6.31
CA SER A 291 -27.73 10.56 -6.48
C SER A 291 -28.76 11.45 -7.17
N GLU A 292 -28.68 11.58 -8.49
CA GLU A 292 -29.78 12.07 -9.32
C GLU A 292 -29.65 11.42 -10.70
N GLY A 293 -30.72 10.67 -11.09
CA GLY A 293 -30.98 10.21 -12.44
C GLY A 293 -31.16 8.72 -12.54
#